data_8387433413c49bf40d37234c23ce7c8f
#
_entry.id   8387433413c49bf40d37234c23ce7c8f
#
_cell.length_a   1.000
_cell.length_b   1.000
_cell.length_c   1.000
_cell.angle_alpha   90.00
_cell.angle_beta   90.00
_cell.angle_gamma   90.00
#
_symmetry.space_group_name_H-M   'P 1'
#
loop_
_entity.id
_entity.type
_entity.pdbx_description
1 polymer ?
#
loop_
_entity_poly.entity_id
_entity_poly.type
_entity_poly.pdbx_seq_one_letter_code
_entity_poly.pdbx_strand_id
1 'polypeptide(L)'
;MCTGIKIISKTNDIFYGRTMDFTFDFFGNEDPIAPKIPTLIAQFPKGTILNSQLNPWTAKYAFMGLAMSGTDQPANDGKTVSLAITDGINEAGLSGDIQYLMESSTAPAESLADRGLTPHIAEEVLAYILSNFESVDEVKVAFEKIGL
;
A
#
# COMPACT_ATOMS: atom_id res chain seq x y z
N MET A 1 1.77 17.76 -2.03
CA MET A 1 1.79 16.88 -3.22
C MET A 1 2.97 15.92 -3.09
N CYS A 2 2.76 14.63 -3.26
CA CYS A 2 3.82 13.63 -3.13
C CYS A 2 4.65 13.53 -4.42
N THR A 3 5.94 13.21 -4.30
CA THR A 3 6.84 12.99 -5.43
C THR A 3 7.64 11.72 -5.21
N GLY A 4 7.54 10.75 -6.12
CA GLY A 4 8.35 9.54 -6.12
C GLY A 4 9.59 9.69 -7.01
N ILE A 5 10.73 9.17 -6.57
CA ILE A 5 12.00 9.21 -7.30
C ILE A 5 12.59 7.81 -7.36
N LYS A 6 12.91 7.35 -8.57
CA LYS A 6 13.67 6.12 -8.81
C LYS A 6 15.08 6.49 -9.28
N ILE A 7 16.08 5.95 -8.61
CA ILE A 7 17.50 6.13 -8.95
C ILE A 7 18.10 4.77 -9.27
N ILE A 8 18.85 4.67 -10.36
CA ILE A 8 19.59 3.47 -10.74
C ILE A 8 21.08 3.78 -10.60
N SER A 9 21.79 3.00 -9.78
CA SER A 9 23.23 3.13 -9.58
C SER A 9 24.00 2.68 -10.82
N LYS A 10 25.31 2.97 -10.86
CA LYS A 10 26.21 2.47 -11.92
C LYS A 10 26.35 0.94 -11.90
N THR A 11 26.02 0.30 -10.79
CA THR A 11 26.01 -1.16 -10.60
C THR A 11 24.62 -1.78 -10.82
N ASN A 12 23.67 -1.00 -11.37
CA ASN A 12 22.28 -1.38 -11.62
C ASN A 12 21.44 -1.65 -10.34
N ASP A 13 21.90 -1.20 -9.18
CA ASP A 13 21.08 -1.23 -7.99
C ASP A 13 19.97 -0.18 -8.10
N ILE A 14 18.77 -0.52 -7.66
CA ILE A 14 17.61 0.36 -7.72
C ILE A 14 17.36 0.92 -6.33
N PHE A 15 17.29 2.24 -6.24
CA PHE A 15 16.86 2.97 -5.06
C PHE A 15 15.55 3.69 -5.37
N TYR A 16 14.60 3.56 -4.48
CA TYR A 16 13.35 4.28 -4.57
C TYR A 16 13.11 5.08 -3.29
N GLY A 17 12.61 6.29 -3.44
CA GLY A 17 12.24 7.15 -2.34
C GLY A 17 11.14 8.11 -2.74
N ARG A 18 10.44 8.67 -1.75
CA ARG A 18 9.37 9.62 -2.00
C ARG A 18 9.31 10.70 -0.93
N THR A 19 8.63 11.81 -1.24
CA THR A 19 8.16 12.77 -0.25
C THR A 19 6.73 12.43 0.16
N MET A 20 6.42 12.58 1.45
CA MET A 20 5.03 12.52 1.97
C MET A 20 4.61 13.94 2.34
N ASP A 21 3.90 14.57 1.44
CA ASP A 21 3.57 15.99 1.51
C ASP A 21 2.07 16.15 1.76
N PHE A 22 1.70 16.00 3.03
CA PHE A 22 0.33 16.10 3.53
C PHE A 22 0.19 17.22 4.57
N THR A 23 -1.03 17.59 4.88
CA THR A 23 -1.36 18.59 5.89
C THR A 23 -1.37 18.06 7.33
N PHE A 24 -1.00 16.81 7.53
CA PHE A 24 -0.90 16.17 8.83
C PHE A 24 0.48 15.53 9.01
N ASP A 25 0.92 15.44 10.27
CA ASP A 25 2.23 14.92 10.63
C ASP A 25 2.17 13.39 10.81
N PHE A 26 2.72 12.65 9.85
CA PHE A 26 2.82 11.19 9.92
C PHE A 26 3.77 10.68 11.01
N PHE A 27 4.76 11.49 11.39
CA PHE A 27 5.80 11.05 12.30
C PHE A 27 5.71 11.71 13.69
N GLY A 28 4.86 12.71 13.84
CA GLY A 28 4.59 13.34 15.12
C GLY A 28 5.71 14.20 15.69
N ASN A 29 6.62 14.67 14.84
CA ASN A 29 7.88 15.27 15.30
C ASN A 29 7.94 16.80 15.19
N GLU A 30 7.15 17.45 14.34
CA GLU A 30 7.46 18.82 13.93
C GLU A 30 6.38 19.86 14.28
N ASP A 31 5.11 19.47 14.29
CA ASP A 31 4.03 20.41 14.63
C ASP A 31 3.16 19.87 15.78
N PRO A 32 3.17 20.53 16.95
CA PRO A 32 2.33 20.11 18.09
C PRO A 32 0.83 20.26 17.84
N ILE A 33 0.43 21.00 16.81
CA ILE A 33 -0.98 21.31 16.49
C ILE A 33 -1.51 20.42 15.36
N ALA A 34 -0.64 19.89 14.50
CA ALA A 34 -1.05 19.03 13.38
C ALA A 34 -1.67 17.71 13.87
N PRO A 35 -2.74 17.23 13.21
CA PRO A 35 -3.27 15.92 13.49
C PRO A 35 -2.21 14.85 13.28
N LYS A 36 -1.98 14.03 14.30
CA LYS A 36 -0.97 12.95 14.27
C LYS A 36 -1.62 11.66 13.83
N ILE A 37 -1.07 11.03 12.80
CA ILE A 37 -1.45 9.68 12.41
C ILE A 37 -0.31 8.75 12.84
N PRO A 38 -0.53 7.91 13.87
CA PRO A 38 0.49 6.96 14.29
C PRO A 38 0.84 6.02 13.13
N THR A 39 2.09 6.00 12.73
CA THR A 39 2.62 5.15 11.68
C THR A 39 3.70 4.23 12.22
N LEU A 40 3.83 3.08 11.60
CA LEU A 40 4.86 2.11 11.94
C LEU A 40 5.27 1.30 10.71
N ILE A 41 6.45 0.69 10.77
CA ILE A 41 6.84 -0.31 9.79
C ILE A 41 6.20 -1.64 10.19
N ALA A 42 5.26 -2.09 9.37
CA ALA A 42 4.60 -3.38 9.53
C ALA A 42 5.25 -4.43 8.64
N GLN A 43 5.31 -5.67 9.13
CA GLN A 43 5.77 -6.82 8.36
C GLN A 43 4.67 -7.87 8.31
N PHE A 44 4.41 -8.36 7.11
CA PHE A 44 3.40 -9.36 6.83
C PHE A 44 4.07 -10.60 6.23
N PRO A 45 4.19 -11.69 6.99
CA PRO A 45 4.74 -12.94 6.47
C PRO A 45 3.93 -13.52 5.32
N LYS A 46 4.56 -14.30 4.45
CA LYS A 46 3.88 -15.14 3.47
C LYS A 46 2.85 -16.03 4.17
N GLY A 47 1.67 -16.15 3.58
CA GLY A 47 0.55 -16.90 4.16
C GLY A 47 -0.32 -16.11 5.14
N THR A 48 0.01 -14.84 5.43
CA THR A 48 -0.87 -13.97 6.22
C THR A 48 -2.21 -13.79 5.51
N ILE A 49 -3.31 -13.98 6.24
CA ILE A 49 -4.66 -13.65 5.77
C ILE A 49 -4.88 -12.15 6.00
N LEU A 50 -5.15 -11.44 4.91
CA LEU A 50 -5.39 -10.00 4.92
C LEU A 50 -6.91 -9.76 4.81
N ASN A 51 -7.49 -9.24 5.89
CA ASN A 51 -8.95 -9.11 6.06
C ASN A 51 -9.46 -7.79 5.46
N SER A 52 -9.41 -7.65 4.14
CA SER A 52 -10.08 -6.56 3.47
C SER A 52 -11.60 -6.65 3.64
N GLN A 53 -12.26 -5.50 3.74
CA GLN A 53 -13.71 -5.43 3.84
C GLN A 53 -14.44 -5.88 2.56
N LEU A 54 -13.81 -5.74 1.39
CA LEU A 54 -14.39 -6.14 0.12
C LEU A 54 -14.01 -7.58 -0.26
N ASN A 55 -12.72 -7.84 -0.37
CA ASN A 55 -12.20 -9.12 -0.86
C ASN A 55 -10.98 -9.54 -0.02
N PRO A 56 -11.17 -10.31 1.06
CA PRO A 56 -10.04 -10.86 1.82
C PRO A 56 -9.16 -11.73 0.94
N TRP A 57 -7.84 -11.70 1.18
CA TRP A 57 -6.88 -12.52 0.43
C TRP A 57 -5.76 -13.06 1.32
N THR A 58 -4.99 -14.01 0.80
CA THR A 58 -3.82 -14.56 1.48
C THR A 58 -2.56 -14.10 0.78
N ALA A 59 -1.58 -13.58 1.53
CA ALA A 59 -0.31 -13.12 1.00
C ALA A 59 0.48 -14.27 0.37
N LYS A 60 0.82 -14.16 -0.91
CA LYS A 60 1.72 -15.08 -1.63
C LYS A 60 3.17 -14.74 -1.38
N TYR A 61 3.48 -13.48 -1.16
CA TYR A 61 4.81 -12.95 -0.85
C TYR A 61 4.79 -12.30 0.53
N ALA A 62 5.88 -12.48 1.29
CA ALA A 62 6.11 -11.66 2.46
C ALA A 62 6.38 -10.22 2.01
N PHE A 63 5.84 -9.25 2.74
CA PHE A 63 6.08 -7.85 2.45
C PHE A 63 6.17 -7.02 3.73
N MET A 64 6.76 -5.85 3.60
CA MET A 64 6.80 -4.85 4.66
C MET A 64 6.52 -3.48 4.09
N GLY A 65 6.01 -2.60 4.93
CA GLY A 65 5.71 -1.24 4.52
C GLY A 65 5.38 -0.30 5.66
N LEU A 66 5.27 0.97 5.31
CA LEU A 66 4.83 2.00 6.25
C LEU A 66 3.31 1.93 6.34
N ALA A 67 2.80 1.57 7.51
CA ALA A 67 1.37 1.39 7.80
C ALA A 67 0.90 2.34 8.88
N MET A 68 -0.37 2.69 8.85
CA MET A 68 -1.03 3.38 9.95
C MET A 68 -1.30 2.38 11.08
N SER A 69 -1.02 2.75 12.34
CA SER A 69 -1.31 1.89 13.49
C SER A 69 -2.80 1.91 13.83
N GLY A 70 -3.29 0.83 14.35
CA GLY A 70 -4.48 0.83 15.20
C GLY A 70 -5.77 0.33 14.61
N THR A 71 -5.81 -0.55 13.55
CA THR A 71 -7.14 -0.92 13.11
C THR A 71 -7.37 -2.39 12.76
N ASP A 72 -6.70 -3.00 11.75
CA ASP A 72 -7.33 -4.19 11.18
C ASP A 72 -6.47 -5.45 11.18
N GLN A 73 -5.15 -5.31 11.16
CA GLN A 73 -4.23 -6.44 11.03
C GLN A 73 -3.14 -6.42 12.10
N PRO A 74 -2.75 -7.58 12.64
CA PRO A 74 -1.60 -7.66 13.56
C PRO A 74 -0.30 -7.45 12.78
N ALA A 75 0.54 -6.54 13.27
CA ALA A 75 1.93 -6.42 12.83
C ALA A 75 2.85 -7.36 13.64
N ASN A 76 4.08 -7.58 13.16
CA ASN A 76 5.05 -8.45 13.83
C ASN A 76 5.46 -7.97 15.23
N ASP A 77 5.27 -6.69 15.55
CA ASP A 77 5.50 -6.10 16.85
C ASP A 77 4.30 -6.26 17.81
N GLY A 78 3.28 -6.99 17.39
CA GLY A 78 2.05 -7.22 18.16
C GLY A 78 1.06 -6.07 18.13
N LYS A 79 1.32 -5.00 17.35
CA LYS A 79 0.36 -3.91 17.15
C LYS A 79 -0.59 -4.23 16.02
N THR A 80 -1.78 -3.66 16.08
CA THR A 80 -2.74 -3.71 14.98
C THR A 80 -2.46 -2.57 14.00
N VAL A 81 -2.49 -2.86 12.71
CA VAL A 81 -2.25 -1.89 11.63
C VAL A 81 -3.34 -1.95 10.58
N SER A 82 -3.55 -0.85 9.92
CA SER A 82 -4.39 -0.80 8.72
C SER A 82 -3.69 -1.44 7.53
N LEU A 83 -4.48 -1.96 6.58
CA LEU A 83 -3.98 -2.36 5.26
C LEU A 83 -3.65 -1.16 4.35
N ALA A 84 -3.91 0.05 4.80
CA ALA A 84 -3.46 1.27 4.14
C ALA A 84 -1.93 1.41 4.29
N ILE A 85 -1.21 0.71 3.43
CA ILE A 85 0.25 0.77 3.33
C ILE A 85 0.60 1.89 2.37
N THR A 86 1.36 2.86 2.83
CA THR A 86 1.71 4.04 2.01
C THR A 86 2.93 3.82 1.13
N ASP A 87 3.88 3.02 1.61
CA ASP A 87 5.13 2.64 0.94
C ASP A 87 5.50 1.23 1.35
N GLY A 88 6.11 0.46 0.46
CA GLY A 88 6.52 -0.88 0.84
C GLY A 88 7.34 -1.61 -0.21
N ILE A 89 7.82 -2.77 0.20
CA ILE A 89 8.57 -3.71 -0.64
C ILE A 89 8.22 -5.15 -0.24
N ASN A 90 8.23 -6.06 -1.20
CA ASN A 90 8.06 -7.47 -0.94
C ASN A 90 9.36 -8.27 -1.09
N GLU A 91 9.33 -9.54 -0.71
CA GLU A 91 10.49 -10.45 -0.78
C GLU A 91 11.00 -10.71 -2.18
N ALA A 92 10.19 -10.49 -3.23
CA ALA A 92 10.61 -10.59 -4.63
C ALA A 92 11.31 -9.30 -5.14
N GLY A 93 11.34 -8.23 -4.34
CA GLY A 93 11.95 -6.96 -4.70
C GLY A 93 10.99 -5.99 -5.41
N LEU A 94 9.70 -6.32 -5.54
CA LEU A 94 8.72 -5.36 -6.01
C LEU A 94 8.47 -4.31 -4.93
N SER A 95 8.67 -3.04 -5.27
CA SER A 95 8.42 -1.90 -4.39
C SER A 95 7.41 -0.94 -5.02
N GLY A 96 6.70 -0.21 -4.17
CA GLY A 96 5.71 0.77 -4.61
C GLY A 96 5.31 1.73 -3.50
N ASP A 97 4.57 2.76 -3.92
CA ASP A 97 3.97 3.74 -3.02
C ASP A 97 2.58 4.14 -3.50
N ILE A 98 1.79 4.71 -2.60
CA ILE A 98 0.51 5.36 -2.92
C ILE A 98 0.72 6.86 -2.97
N GLN A 99 0.31 7.48 -4.07
CA GLN A 99 0.26 8.93 -4.21
C GLN A 99 -1.19 9.38 -4.34
N TYR A 100 -1.59 10.35 -3.53
CA TYR A 100 -2.95 10.86 -3.54
C TYR A 100 -3.11 11.96 -4.60
N LEU A 101 -4.09 11.77 -5.47
CA LEU A 101 -4.52 12.75 -6.46
C LEU A 101 -5.91 13.27 -6.06
N MET A 102 -5.99 14.54 -5.67
CA MET A 102 -7.21 15.15 -5.13
C MET A 102 -8.38 15.14 -6.13
N GLU A 103 -8.09 15.18 -7.42
CA GLU A 103 -9.06 15.17 -8.50
C GLU A 103 -9.56 13.76 -8.86
N SER A 104 -8.99 12.73 -8.26
CA SER A 104 -9.45 11.34 -8.47
C SER A 104 -10.63 11.00 -7.58
N SER A 105 -11.47 10.11 -8.07
CA SER A 105 -12.56 9.51 -7.29
C SER A 105 -12.58 8.01 -7.54
N THR A 106 -12.93 7.24 -6.52
CA THR A 106 -13.15 5.81 -6.64
C THR A 106 -14.57 5.52 -7.11
N ALA A 107 -14.75 4.45 -7.86
CA ALA A 107 -16.07 4.01 -8.29
C ALA A 107 -16.73 3.15 -7.19
N PRO A 108 -18.07 3.18 -7.06
CA PRO A 108 -18.78 2.25 -6.18
C PRO A 108 -18.49 0.79 -6.54
N ALA A 109 -18.27 -0.07 -5.53
CA ALA A 109 -17.92 -1.47 -5.73
C ALA A 109 -18.94 -2.25 -6.62
N GLU A 110 -20.23 -1.95 -6.47
CA GLU A 110 -21.28 -2.52 -7.31
C GLU A 110 -21.12 -2.16 -8.79
N SER A 111 -20.82 -0.89 -9.07
CA SER A 111 -20.56 -0.40 -10.44
C SER A 111 -19.33 -1.05 -11.07
N LEU A 112 -18.31 -1.37 -10.29
CA LEU A 112 -17.13 -2.09 -10.75
C LEU A 112 -17.46 -3.55 -11.06
N ALA A 113 -18.22 -4.21 -10.18
CA ALA A 113 -18.68 -5.59 -10.38
C ALA A 113 -19.55 -5.73 -11.64
N ASP A 114 -20.47 -4.81 -11.89
CA ASP A 114 -21.31 -4.77 -13.11
C ASP A 114 -20.47 -4.66 -14.40
N ARG A 115 -19.29 -4.08 -14.31
CA ARG A 115 -18.32 -4.00 -15.42
C ARG A 115 -17.42 -5.23 -15.52
N GLY A 116 -17.62 -6.25 -14.67
CA GLY A 116 -16.80 -7.45 -14.61
C GLY A 116 -15.44 -7.26 -13.95
N LEU A 117 -15.27 -6.17 -13.18
CA LEU A 117 -14.05 -5.89 -12.44
C LEU A 117 -14.17 -6.38 -11.00
N THR A 118 -13.08 -6.85 -10.43
CA THR A 118 -13.00 -7.17 -8.99
C THR A 118 -12.74 -5.87 -8.22
N PRO A 119 -13.68 -5.41 -7.37
CA PRO A 119 -13.49 -4.16 -6.65
C PRO A 119 -12.46 -4.33 -5.52
N HIS A 120 -11.58 -3.36 -5.38
CA HIS A 120 -10.65 -3.23 -4.27
C HIS A 120 -10.78 -1.85 -3.61
N ILE A 121 -10.44 -1.77 -2.33
CA ILE A 121 -10.32 -0.49 -1.62
C ILE A 121 -9.03 0.19 -2.05
N ALA A 122 -9.11 1.43 -2.50
CA ALA A 122 -7.96 2.16 -3.06
C ALA A 122 -6.81 2.26 -2.06
N GLU A 123 -7.11 2.47 -0.77
CA GLU A 123 -6.12 2.56 0.31
C GLU A 123 -5.42 1.22 0.58
N GLU A 124 -6.04 0.09 0.24
CA GLU A 124 -5.48 -1.26 0.47
C GLU A 124 -4.75 -1.82 -0.77
N VAL A 125 -4.84 -1.13 -1.90
CA VAL A 125 -4.34 -1.66 -3.19
C VAL A 125 -2.83 -1.95 -3.17
N LEU A 126 -2.03 -1.14 -2.47
CA LEU A 126 -0.60 -1.40 -2.38
C LEU A 126 -0.29 -2.67 -1.57
N ALA A 127 -1.01 -2.91 -0.47
CA ALA A 127 -0.88 -4.16 0.29
C ALA A 127 -1.26 -5.37 -0.58
N TYR A 128 -2.30 -5.25 -1.40
CA TYR A 128 -2.70 -6.27 -2.37
C TYR A 128 -1.60 -6.52 -3.41
N ILE A 129 -1.04 -5.47 -4.00
CA ILE A 129 0.05 -5.56 -4.99
C ILE A 129 1.27 -6.26 -4.39
N LEU A 130 1.78 -5.77 -3.27
CA LEU A 130 2.99 -6.30 -2.66
C LEU A 130 2.84 -7.73 -2.17
N SER A 131 1.64 -8.11 -1.74
CA SER A 131 1.39 -9.47 -1.27
C SER A 131 1.14 -10.50 -2.38
N ASN A 132 0.82 -10.10 -3.62
CA ASN A 132 0.37 -11.02 -4.66
C ASN A 132 1.26 -11.11 -5.88
N PHE A 133 2.12 -10.12 -6.17
CA PHE A 133 2.87 -10.02 -7.42
C PHE A 133 4.37 -9.87 -7.17
N GLU A 134 5.17 -10.34 -8.13
CA GLU A 134 6.63 -10.21 -8.09
C GLU A 134 7.17 -9.14 -9.06
N SER A 135 6.35 -8.69 -10.00
CA SER A 135 6.78 -7.74 -11.03
C SER A 135 5.71 -6.73 -11.41
N VAL A 136 6.15 -5.59 -11.94
CA VAL A 136 5.26 -4.55 -12.48
C VAL A 136 4.42 -5.08 -13.65
N ASP A 137 4.95 -6.00 -14.46
CA ASP A 137 4.22 -6.55 -15.59
C ASP A 137 3.06 -7.45 -15.16
N GLU A 138 3.23 -8.22 -14.10
CA GLU A 138 2.12 -8.97 -13.49
C GLU A 138 1.05 -8.02 -12.93
N VAL A 139 1.46 -6.93 -12.26
CA VAL A 139 0.53 -5.91 -11.77
C VAL A 139 -0.29 -5.32 -12.90
N LYS A 140 0.34 -4.93 -14.03
CA LYS A 140 -0.37 -4.40 -15.20
C LYS A 140 -1.46 -5.35 -15.71
N VAL A 141 -1.13 -6.64 -15.85
CA VAL A 141 -2.10 -7.66 -16.29
C VAL A 141 -3.25 -7.82 -15.30
N ALA A 142 -2.95 -7.80 -13.99
CA ALA A 142 -3.97 -7.92 -12.97
C ALA A 142 -4.93 -6.73 -12.95
N PHE A 143 -4.42 -5.53 -13.19
CA PHE A 143 -5.22 -4.29 -13.21
C PHE A 143 -6.18 -4.17 -14.40
N GLU A 144 -6.08 -5.05 -15.40
CA GLU A 144 -7.14 -5.20 -16.42
C GLU A 144 -8.46 -5.76 -15.84
N LYS A 145 -8.41 -6.39 -14.65
CA LYS A 145 -9.53 -7.06 -13.99
C LYS A 145 -9.86 -6.48 -12.61
N ILE A 146 -9.10 -5.51 -12.15
CA ILE A 146 -9.28 -4.85 -10.86
C ILE A 146 -9.87 -3.45 -11.08
N GLY A 147 -10.75 -3.03 -10.18
CA GLY A 147 -11.31 -1.68 -10.12
C GLY A 147 -11.12 -1.05 -8.74
N LEU A 148 -10.92 0.27 -8.72
CA LEU A 148 -10.76 1.10 -7.54
C LEU A 148 -11.85 2.17 -7.45
#